data_daf7722360ecd77ec5ebc491ac2f6e82
#
_entry.id   daf7722360ecd77ec5ebc491ac2f6e82
#
_cell.length_a   1.000
_cell.length_b   1.000
_cell.length_c   1.000
_cell.angle_alpha   90.00
_cell.angle_beta   90.00
_cell.angle_gamma   90.00
#
_symmetry.space_group_name_H-M   'P 1'
#
loop_
_entity.id
_entity.type
_entity.pdbx_description
1 polymer ?
#
loop_
_entity_poly.entity_id
_entity_poly.type
_entity_poly.pdbx_seq_one_letter_code
_entity_poly.pdbx_strand_id
1 'polypeptide(L)'
;MIKTGTRLKSQVCDTEVIVIKIGDGLDDLRAGGVPMREIGADAASDAVLDQNFSGGNVMGKRYVDETGEVLVTKAGAGTLAIGDTPLSIKEAKPLPASD
;
A
#
# COMPACT_ATOMS: atom_id res chain seq x y z
N MET A 1 -16.19 -0.44 -2.18
CA MET A 1 -15.77 -0.43 -0.77
C MET A 1 -14.75 -1.54 -0.52
N ILE A 2 -13.61 -1.19 0.07
CA ILE A 2 -12.54 -2.14 0.33
C ILE A 2 -12.86 -2.94 1.59
N LYS A 3 -12.62 -4.24 1.54
CA LYS A 3 -12.87 -5.14 2.68
C LYS A 3 -11.58 -5.86 3.06
N THR A 4 -11.52 -6.36 4.27
CA THR A 4 -10.42 -7.23 4.72
C THR A 4 -10.30 -8.42 3.76
N GLY A 5 -9.09 -8.73 3.35
CA GLY A 5 -8.81 -9.76 2.38
C GLY A 5 -8.87 -9.32 0.93
N THR A 6 -9.30 -8.09 0.66
CA THR A 6 -9.29 -7.55 -0.70
C THR A 6 -7.86 -7.42 -1.21
N ARG A 7 -7.64 -7.85 -2.45
CA ARG A 7 -6.33 -7.69 -3.10
C ARG A 7 -6.39 -6.47 -4.01
N LEU A 8 -5.40 -5.61 -3.85
CA LEU A 8 -5.30 -4.38 -4.62
C LEU A 8 -4.03 -4.39 -5.44
N LYS A 9 -4.09 -3.76 -6.59
CA LYS A 9 -2.97 -3.68 -7.52
C LYS A 9 -2.72 -2.23 -7.91
N SER A 10 -1.45 -1.88 -8.02
CA SER A 10 -1.06 -0.57 -8.53
C SER A 10 -1.40 -0.45 -10.01
N GLN A 11 -1.76 0.77 -10.42
CA GLN A 11 -2.00 1.08 -11.83
C GLN A 11 -0.74 1.53 -12.54
N VAL A 12 0.35 1.76 -11.82
CA VAL A 12 1.56 2.38 -12.40
C VAL A 12 2.84 1.60 -12.08
N CYS A 13 2.76 0.54 -11.28
CA CYS A 13 3.92 -0.31 -10.97
C CYS A 13 3.44 -1.72 -10.63
N ASP A 14 4.36 -2.59 -10.22
CA ASP A 14 4.04 -3.99 -9.97
C ASP A 14 3.46 -4.26 -8.59
N THR A 15 3.33 -3.24 -7.75
CA THR A 15 2.88 -3.41 -6.37
C THR A 15 1.51 -4.05 -6.28
N GLU A 16 1.42 -5.10 -5.46
CA GLU A 16 0.14 -5.71 -5.07
C GLU A 16 0.12 -5.88 -3.58
N VAL A 17 -1.03 -5.63 -2.98
CA VAL A 17 -1.21 -5.75 -1.54
C VAL A 17 -2.51 -6.48 -1.23
N ILE A 18 -2.57 -7.04 -0.02
CA ILE A 18 -3.82 -7.59 0.52
C ILE A 18 -4.18 -6.77 1.77
N VAL A 19 -5.45 -6.43 1.90
CA VAL A 19 -5.93 -5.64 3.04
C VAL A 19 -6.02 -6.52 4.26
N ILE A 20 -5.27 -6.18 5.31
CA ILE A 20 -5.25 -6.91 6.57
C ILE A 20 -6.24 -6.30 7.55
N LYS A 21 -6.27 -4.96 7.61
CA LYS A 21 -7.17 -4.25 8.51
C LYS A 21 -7.74 -3.06 7.77
N ILE A 22 -9.07 -2.92 7.79
CA ILE A 22 -9.73 -1.79 7.14
C ILE A 22 -9.63 -0.57 8.03
N GLY A 23 -9.30 0.57 7.41
CA GLY A 23 -9.32 1.86 8.06
C GLY A 23 -10.02 2.88 7.19
N ASP A 24 -10.36 4.00 7.77
CA ASP A 24 -11.16 5.03 7.08
C ASP A 24 -10.46 5.59 5.84
N GLY A 25 -9.14 5.58 5.83
CA GLY A 25 -8.37 6.13 4.71
C GLY A 25 -8.09 5.15 3.59
N LEU A 26 -8.39 3.86 3.75
CA LEU A 26 -7.98 2.85 2.75
C LEU A 26 -8.67 3.02 1.40
N ASP A 27 -9.82 3.66 1.34
CA ASP A 27 -10.46 3.93 0.06
C ASP A 27 -9.62 4.87 -0.81
N ASP A 28 -8.68 5.60 -0.21
CA ASP A 28 -7.74 6.47 -0.93
C ASP A 28 -6.33 5.90 -0.91
N LEU A 29 -6.19 4.58 -0.78
CA LEU A 29 -4.88 3.94 -0.82
C LEU A 29 -4.29 4.07 -2.22
N ARG A 30 -3.08 4.61 -2.28
CA ARG A 30 -2.37 4.87 -3.53
C ARG A 30 -1.03 4.18 -3.54
N ALA A 31 -0.60 3.79 -4.74
CA ALA A 31 0.76 3.34 -4.97
C ALA A 31 1.32 4.17 -6.12
N GLY A 32 2.44 4.85 -5.89
CA GLY A 32 3.02 5.73 -6.89
C GLY A 32 2.20 6.98 -7.17
N GLY A 33 1.41 7.44 -6.19
CA GLY A 33 0.57 8.63 -6.32
C GLY A 33 -0.75 8.40 -7.03
N VAL A 34 -1.05 7.16 -7.44
CA VAL A 34 -2.26 6.81 -8.18
C VAL A 34 -3.07 5.82 -7.35
N PRO A 35 -4.40 5.99 -7.24
CA PRO A 35 -5.22 5.07 -6.46
C PRO A 35 -5.05 3.62 -6.91
N MET A 36 -4.94 2.71 -5.96
CA MET A 36 -4.89 1.29 -6.25
C MET A 36 -6.28 0.79 -6.61
N ARG A 37 -6.33 -0.29 -7.38
CA ARG A 37 -7.58 -0.92 -7.78
C ARG A 37 -7.58 -2.38 -7.38
N GLU A 38 -8.76 -2.94 -7.24
CA GLU A 38 -8.89 -4.37 -7.01
C GLU A 38 -8.28 -5.15 -8.18
N ILE A 39 -7.66 -6.28 -7.87
CA ILE A 39 -7.11 -7.15 -8.91
C ILE A 39 -8.23 -7.58 -9.84
N GLY A 40 -8.00 -7.42 -11.13
CA GLY A 40 -9.00 -7.70 -12.15
C GLY A 40 -9.79 -6.48 -12.62
N ALA A 41 -9.70 -5.36 -11.90
CA ALA A 41 -10.32 -4.12 -12.35
C ALA A 41 -9.48 -3.47 -13.44
N ASP A 42 -10.13 -2.72 -14.32
CA ASP A 42 -9.42 -2.03 -15.40
C ASP A 42 -8.56 -0.89 -14.83
N ALA A 43 -7.32 -0.82 -15.25
CA ALA A 43 -6.43 0.27 -14.90
C ALA A 43 -6.73 1.49 -15.78
N ALA A 44 -6.48 2.67 -15.25
CA ALA A 44 -6.55 3.89 -16.04
C ALA A 44 -5.39 3.87 -17.06
N SER A 45 -5.71 4.05 -18.34
CA SER A 45 -4.70 3.90 -19.40
C SER A 45 -3.66 5.01 -19.42
N ASP A 46 -3.95 6.15 -18.81
CA ASP A 46 -3.06 7.30 -18.76
C ASP A 46 -2.41 7.52 -17.38
N ALA A 47 -2.52 6.55 -16.50
CA ALA A 47 -1.90 6.66 -15.18
C ALA A 47 -0.37 6.63 -15.30
N VAL A 48 0.29 7.51 -14.59
CA VAL A 48 1.75 7.64 -14.60
C VAL A 48 2.25 7.67 -13.17
N LEU A 49 3.36 6.96 -12.91
CA LEU A 49 4.01 6.94 -11.61
C LEU A 49 4.44 8.35 -11.24
N ASP A 50 4.00 8.81 -10.06
CA ASP A 50 4.42 10.10 -9.53
C ASP A 50 5.82 9.97 -8.94
N GLN A 51 6.75 10.78 -9.42
CA GLN A 51 8.13 10.72 -8.96
C GLN A 51 8.26 11.03 -7.46
N ASN A 52 7.34 11.80 -6.91
CA ASN A 52 7.34 12.07 -5.47
C ASN A 52 6.92 10.87 -4.63
N PHE A 53 6.35 9.85 -5.27
CA PHE A 53 5.91 8.62 -4.63
C PHE A 53 6.53 7.40 -5.31
N SER A 54 7.81 7.49 -5.62
CA SER A 54 8.55 6.43 -6.30
C SER A 54 9.61 5.77 -5.41
N GLY A 55 9.41 5.84 -4.08
CA GLY A 55 10.33 5.23 -3.13
C GLY A 55 10.27 3.71 -3.03
N GLY A 56 9.29 3.10 -3.68
CA GLY A 56 9.14 1.66 -3.67
C GLY A 56 8.50 1.12 -2.41
N ASN A 57 8.38 -0.21 -2.38
CA ASN A 57 7.86 -0.92 -1.21
C ASN A 57 8.56 -2.27 -1.13
N VAL A 58 8.37 -2.99 -0.03
CA VAL A 58 9.11 -4.23 0.24
C VAL A 58 8.11 -5.37 0.37
N MET A 59 8.34 -6.43 -0.41
CA MET A 59 7.51 -7.62 -0.37
C MET A 59 7.57 -8.28 1.02
N GLY A 60 6.43 -8.74 1.49
CA GLY A 60 6.33 -9.42 2.79
C GLY A 60 6.25 -8.48 3.97
N LYS A 61 6.31 -7.18 3.76
CA LYS A 61 6.18 -6.22 4.85
C LYS A 61 4.75 -5.70 4.93
N ARG A 62 4.33 -5.37 6.14
CA ARG A 62 3.03 -4.75 6.38
C ARG A 62 3.21 -3.25 6.45
N TYR A 63 2.36 -2.55 5.73
CA TYR A 63 2.35 -1.10 5.73
C TYR A 63 1.09 -0.62 6.44
N VAL A 64 1.24 0.33 7.34
CA VAL A 64 0.17 0.76 8.23
C VAL A 64 0.05 2.28 8.25
N ASP A 65 -1.16 2.74 8.53
CA ASP A 65 -1.41 4.09 9.00
C ASP A 65 -2.15 3.98 10.33
N GLU A 66 -2.73 5.09 10.79
CA GLU A 66 -3.41 5.09 12.09
C GLU A 66 -4.63 4.17 12.13
N THR A 67 -5.22 3.88 10.97
CA THR A 67 -6.52 3.20 10.92
C THR A 67 -6.48 1.86 10.19
N GLY A 68 -5.51 1.63 9.32
CA GLY A 68 -5.53 0.43 8.48
C GLY A 68 -4.17 -0.21 8.30
N GLU A 69 -4.20 -1.40 7.71
CA GLU A 69 -2.99 -2.19 7.50
C GLU A 69 -3.11 -2.99 6.21
N VAL A 70 -2.05 -3.02 5.42
CA VAL A 70 -1.97 -3.85 4.21
C VAL A 70 -0.66 -4.62 4.19
N LEU A 71 -0.68 -5.81 3.57
CA LEU A 71 0.51 -6.62 3.39
C LEU A 71 0.91 -6.57 1.91
N VAL A 72 2.17 -6.25 1.65
CA VAL A 72 2.70 -6.25 0.29
C VAL A 72 2.95 -7.68 -0.15
N THR A 73 2.21 -8.14 -1.15
CA THR A 73 2.38 -9.48 -1.72
C THR A 73 3.26 -9.45 -2.96
N LYS A 74 3.42 -8.29 -3.59
CA LYS A 74 4.32 -8.10 -4.72
C LYS A 74 4.87 -6.69 -4.67
N ALA A 75 6.19 -6.55 -4.63
CA ALA A 75 6.83 -5.25 -4.53
C ALA A 75 6.85 -4.54 -5.88
N GLY A 76 6.88 -3.21 -5.82
CA GLY A 76 6.97 -2.37 -7.00
C GLY A 76 7.62 -1.04 -6.67
N ALA A 77 7.68 -0.15 -7.65
CA ALA A 77 8.40 1.11 -7.53
C ALA A 77 7.61 2.19 -6.79
N GLY A 78 6.29 2.06 -6.70
CA GLY A 78 5.46 3.11 -6.10
C GLY A 78 5.47 3.09 -4.60
N THR A 79 5.48 4.28 -4.00
CA THR A 79 5.32 4.42 -2.56
C THR A 79 3.86 4.21 -2.20
N LEU A 80 3.60 3.38 -1.17
CA LEU A 80 2.25 3.20 -0.65
C LEU A 80 1.89 4.40 0.23
N ALA A 81 0.72 4.98 0.00
CA ALA A 81 0.27 6.16 0.73
C ALA A 81 -1.25 6.19 0.81
N ILE A 82 -1.76 6.87 1.82
CA ILE A 82 -3.16 7.25 1.90
C ILE A 82 -3.22 8.72 1.50
N GLY A 83 -3.85 9.02 0.38
CA GLY A 83 -3.78 10.36 -0.18
C GLY A 83 -2.33 10.75 -0.44
N ASP A 84 -1.85 11.78 0.23
CA ASP A 84 -0.48 12.28 0.12
C ASP A 84 0.42 11.81 1.28
N THR A 85 -0.10 11.03 2.21
CA THR A 85 0.64 10.63 3.41
C THR A 85 1.18 9.22 3.24
N PRO A 86 2.50 9.03 3.13
CA PRO A 86 3.08 7.69 3.01
C PRO A 86 2.78 6.82 4.22
N LEU A 87 2.55 5.53 3.96
CA LEU A 87 2.37 4.55 5.02
C LEU A 87 3.71 4.20 5.65
N SER A 88 3.66 3.82 6.92
CA SER A 88 4.83 3.34 7.63
C SER A 88 4.90 1.82 7.59
N ILE A 89 6.10 1.27 7.62
CA ILE A 89 6.28 -0.17 7.75
C ILE A 89 6.00 -0.56 9.20
N LYS A 90 5.13 -1.55 9.38
CA LYS A 90 4.90 -2.13 10.70
C LYS A 90 6.01 -3.11 11.01
N GLU A 91 6.89 -2.73 11.90
CA GLU A 91 7.98 -3.60 12.32
C GLU A 91 7.61 -4.28 13.65
N ALA A 92 8.02 -5.54 13.77
CA ALA A 92 7.95 -6.16 15.07
C ALA A 92 8.89 -5.39 15.98
N LYS A 93 8.35 -4.84 17.05
CA LYS A 93 9.19 -4.15 18.00
C LYS A 93 10.17 -5.15 18.59
N PRO A 94 11.47 -4.86 18.55
CA PRO A 94 12.39 -5.71 19.28
C PRO A 94 11.95 -5.74 20.74
N LEU A 95 12.04 -6.89 21.33
CA LEU A 95 11.82 -6.97 22.77
C LEU A 95 12.70 -5.93 23.43
N PRO A 96 12.16 -5.14 24.36
CA PRO A 96 12.99 -4.19 25.05
C PRO A 96 14.17 -4.96 25.59
N ALA A 97 15.35 -4.46 25.29
CA ALA A 97 16.55 -5.04 25.81
C ALA A 97 16.34 -5.14 27.30
N SER A 98 16.20 -6.29 27.74
CA SER A 98 16.03 -6.45 29.12
C SER A 98 17.29 -6.06 29.74
N ASP A 99 17.16 -5.39 29.48
CA ASP A 99 17.88 -5.36 29.76
C ASP A 99 17.77 -5.39 30.28
#